data_ef73671c389433994e95986e32874c5d
#
_entry.id   ef73671c389433994e95986e32874c5d
#
_cell.length_a   1.000
_cell.length_b   1.000
_cell.length_c   1.000
_cell.angle_alpha   90.00
_cell.angle_beta   90.00
_cell.angle_gamma   90.00
#
_symmetry.space_group_name_H-M   'P 1'
#
loop_
_entity.id
_entity.type
_entity.pdbx_description
1 polymer ?
#
loop_
_entity_poly.entity_id
_entity_poly.type
_entity_poly.pdbx_seq_one_letter_code
_entity_poly.pdbx_strand_id
1 'polypeptide(L)'
;MAYKGGFFNAKAVGGGYAPTYNASDFSSFFSGFISNGVFPNATNSAMQVTPGNGLSVNVNLGIAVINGRWLNNYSSSNVSLASADSNYSRIDNIVVELNMANPSITLTAVTGTPSSSPTAPELISNSTVTQLCLGTVLVPANANSVTSNNITDTRSNTQLCGWASASAGESTQLNAILTDLNKIYNIVSKGVPVFSTTQYPSSINPSIMGDLVNWNVTTGENGGLKIYATELILQSGQIQVITFPTAFNKYCYPVITPSGVQASDGCWELPSSTNTTPFGNTACIPGCSNSQIKVFNPWGLTGSFFLVIVGE
;
A
#
# COMPACT_ATOMS: atom_id res chain seq x y z
N MET A 1 -34.60 8.75 -28.32
CA MET A 1 -33.95 7.42 -28.28
C MET A 1 -33.18 7.31 -26.97
N ALA A 2 -33.25 6.16 -26.31
CA ALA A 2 -32.58 5.97 -24.99
C ALA A 2 -31.11 5.52 -25.14
N TYR A 3 -30.61 5.31 -26.34
CA TYR A 3 -29.25 4.84 -26.63
C TYR A 3 -28.71 5.40 -27.94
N LYS A 4 -27.38 5.43 -28.09
CA LYS A 4 -26.68 5.79 -29.32
C LYS A 4 -25.51 4.79 -29.52
N GLY A 5 -25.46 4.18 -30.71
CA GLY A 5 -24.33 3.39 -31.16
C GLY A 5 -23.31 4.25 -31.93
N GLY A 6 -22.08 3.78 -32.06
CA GLY A 6 -21.01 4.57 -32.69
C GLY A 6 -20.12 3.80 -33.66
N PHE A 7 -19.28 4.57 -34.37
CA PHE A 7 -18.21 4.11 -35.29
C PHE A 7 -18.70 3.34 -36.53
N PHE A 8 -19.85 3.68 -37.05
CA PHE A 8 -20.33 3.20 -38.35
C PHE A 8 -19.99 4.17 -39.47
N ASN A 9 -19.68 3.65 -40.64
CA ASN A 9 -19.51 4.49 -41.83
C ASN A 9 -20.85 5.20 -42.19
N ALA A 10 -20.78 6.48 -42.41
CA ALA A 10 -21.92 7.26 -42.84
C ALA A 10 -22.39 6.83 -44.23
N LYS A 11 -23.73 6.75 -44.40
CA LYS A 11 -24.40 6.51 -45.68
C LYS A 11 -25.25 7.71 -46.03
N ALA A 12 -25.44 7.96 -47.31
CA ALA A 12 -26.32 9.02 -47.81
C ALA A 12 -27.79 8.73 -47.39
N VAL A 13 -28.42 9.70 -46.73
CA VAL A 13 -29.81 9.60 -46.29
C VAL A 13 -30.47 10.99 -46.44
N GLY A 14 -31.51 11.10 -47.27
CA GLY A 14 -32.36 12.29 -47.33
C GLY A 14 -31.62 13.63 -47.59
N GLY A 15 -30.59 13.65 -48.42
CA GLY A 15 -29.79 14.85 -48.71
C GLY A 15 -28.61 15.12 -47.76
N GLY A 16 -28.34 14.19 -46.82
CA GLY A 16 -27.18 14.26 -45.91
C GLY A 16 -26.54 12.89 -45.73
N TYR A 17 -25.73 12.76 -44.66
CA TYR A 17 -25.08 11.53 -44.26
C TYR A 17 -25.46 11.13 -42.84
N ALA A 18 -25.70 9.85 -42.58
CA ALA A 18 -25.96 9.30 -41.24
C ALA A 18 -25.25 7.95 -41.05
N PRO A 19 -24.77 7.61 -39.83
CA PRO A 19 -24.72 8.48 -38.66
C PRO A 19 -23.60 9.53 -38.75
N THR A 20 -23.75 10.63 -38.00
CA THR A 20 -22.71 11.64 -37.81
C THR A 20 -22.28 11.64 -36.33
N TYR A 21 -21.03 11.96 -36.09
CA TYR A 21 -20.45 12.01 -34.77
C TYR A 21 -19.88 13.40 -34.48
N ASN A 22 -20.01 13.83 -33.25
CA ASN A 22 -19.47 15.10 -32.78
C ASN A 22 -18.46 14.88 -31.65
N ALA A 23 -17.84 15.94 -31.19
CA ALA A 23 -16.82 15.85 -30.15
C ALA A 23 -17.34 15.23 -28.81
N SER A 24 -18.64 15.43 -28.50
CA SER A 24 -19.22 14.84 -27.30
C SER A 24 -19.40 13.32 -27.41
N ASP A 25 -19.61 12.80 -28.60
CA ASP A 25 -19.70 11.35 -28.84
C ASP A 25 -18.35 10.68 -28.54
N PHE A 26 -17.26 11.29 -29.05
CA PHE A 26 -15.91 10.80 -28.79
C PHE A 26 -15.52 10.93 -27.32
N SER A 27 -15.77 12.08 -26.70
CA SER A 27 -15.45 12.25 -25.29
C SER A 27 -16.24 11.32 -24.38
N SER A 28 -17.50 11.04 -24.68
CA SER A 28 -18.32 10.06 -23.95
C SER A 28 -17.76 8.64 -24.11
N PHE A 29 -17.29 8.30 -25.30
CA PHE A 29 -16.65 7.01 -25.53
C PHE A 29 -15.35 6.89 -24.71
N PHE A 30 -14.45 7.88 -24.77
CA PHE A 30 -13.20 7.86 -24.03
C PHE A 30 -13.40 7.88 -22.52
N SER A 31 -14.36 8.65 -22.00
CA SER A 31 -14.64 8.66 -20.55
C SER A 31 -15.20 7.34 -20.02
N GLY A 32 -15.68 6.47 -20.91
CA GLY A 32 -16.15 5.13 -20.57
C GLY A 32 -15.02 4.16 -20.18
N PHE A 33 -13.79 4.42 -20.61
CA PHE A 33 -12.66 3.53 -20.34
C PHE A 33 -11.35 4.22 -19.88
N ILE A 34 -11.31 5.55 -19.82
CA ILE A 34 -10.17 6.31 -19.27
C ILE A 34 -10.68 7.19 -18.13
N SER A 35 -10.09 7.04 -16.94
CA SER A 35 -10.38 7.90 -15.80
C SER A 35 -9.80 9.31 -16.00
N ASN A 36 -10.36 10.30 -15.27
CA ASN A 36 -9.72 11.60 -15.16
C ASN A 36 -8.35 11.48 -14.51
N GLY A 37 -7.40 12.31 -14.91
CA GLY A 37 -6.06 12.33 -14.34
C GLY A 37 -4.97 12.66 -15.35
N VAL A 38 -3.72 12.50 -14.92
CA VAL A 38 -2.52 12.65 -15.72
C VAL A 38 -2.04 11.28 -16.20
N PHE A 39 -1.70 11.12 -17.49
CA PHE A 39 -1.06 9.91 -17.95
C PHE A 39 0.35 9.78 -17.33
N PRO A 40 0.63 8.70 -16.60
CA PRO A 40 1.94 8.49 -16.01
C PRO A 40 2.99 8.23 -17.07
N ASN A 41 4.23 8.62 -16.80
CA ASN A 41 5.41 8.23 -17.58
C ASN A 41 6.43 7.48 -16.72
N ALA A 42 7.41 6.85 -17.34
CA ALA A 42 8.40 6.01 -16.64
C ALA A 42 9.21 6.77 -15.56
N THR A 43 9.34 8.09 -15.68
CA THR A 43 10.09 8.94 -14.73
C THR A 43 9.21 9.64 -13.71
N ASN A 44 7.90 9.40 -13.75
CA ASN A 44 6.90 10.09 -12.92
C ASN A 44 6.96 11.62 -12.99
N SER A 45 7.41 12.17 -14.12
CA SER A 45 7.59 13.61 -14.33
C SER A 45 6.50 14.24 -15.20
N ALA A 46 5.56 13.45 -15.74
CA ALA A 46 4.48 13.96 -16.59
C ALA A 46 3.64 15.00 -15.86
N MET A 47 3.48 16.19 -16.44
CA MET A 47 2.73 17.32 -15.86
C MET A 47 3.19 17.74 -14.44
N GLN A 48 4.43 17.41 -14.06
CA GLN A 48 4.98 17.79 -12.75
C GLN A 48 5.15 19.30 -12.66
N VAL A 49 4.74 19.88 -11.54
CA VAL A 49 4.95 21.28 -11.21
C VAL A 49 6.33 21.47 -10.60
N THR A 50 7.10 22.40 -11.15
CA THR A 50 8.46 22.76 -10.69
C THR A 50 8.60 24.28 -10.58
N PRO A 51 9.56 24.81 -9.79
CA PRO A 51 9.76 26.25 -9.73
C PRO A 51 10.08 26.88 -11.09
N GLY A 52 9.49 28.03 -11.37
CA GLY A 52 9.83 28.89 -12.50
C GLY A 52 10.74 30.06 -12.08
N ASN A 53 10.82 31.07 -12.91
CA ASN A 53 11.54 32.29 -12.60
C ASN A 53 10.60 33.26 -11.85
N GLY A 54 11.02 33.78 -10.68
CA GLY A 54 10.20 34.70 -9.91
C GLY A 54 8.93 34.02 -9.36
N LEU A 55 7.82 34.74 -9.37
CA LEU A 55 6.51 34.23 -8.99
C LEU A 55 5.87 33.46 -10.17
N SER A 56 6.43 32.35 -10.52
CA SER A 56 5.88 31.43 -11.51
C SER A 56 6.30 30.01 -11.25
N VAL A 57 5.60 29.07 -11.85
CA VAL A 57 5.94 27.66 -11.87
C VAL A 57 5.99 27.15 -13.31
N ASN A 58 6.75 26.10 -13.53
CA ASN A 58 6.78 25.38 -14.79
C ASN A 58 6.02 24.06 -14.62
N VAL A 59 5.18 23.73 -15.59
CA VAL A 59 4.53 22.42 -15.68
C VAL A 59 5.22 21.61 -16.78
N ASN A 60 5.77 20.48 -16.43
CA ASN A 60 6.47 19.62 -17.37
C ASN A 60 5.54 19.13 -18.49
N LEU A 61 6.14 18.66 -19.58
CA LEU A 61 5.40 18.01 -20.69
C LEU A 61 4.59 16.81 -20.14
N GLY A 62 3.46 16.53 -20.79
CA GLY A 62 2.59 15.41 -20.42
C GLY A 62 1.16 15.61 -20.92
N ILE A 63 0.34 14.61 -20.66
CA ILE A 63 -1.07 14.61 -21.09
C ILE A 63 -1.96 14.47 -19.84
N ALA A 64 -3.00 15.29 -19.78
CA ALA A 64 -4.07 15.16 -18.79
C ALA A 64 -5.41 14.88 -19.50
N VAL A 65 -6.27 14.11 -18.85
CA VAL A 65 -7.62 13.79 -19.34
C VAL A 65 -8.66 14.22 -18.32
N ILE A 66 -9.70 14.90 -18.79
CA ILE A 66 -10.86 15.29 -18.01
C ILE A 66 -12.14 14.99 -18.83
N ASN A 67 -12.98 14.11 -18.33
CA ASN A 67 -14.25 13.72 -18.94
C ASN A 67 -14.11 13.34 -20.42
N GLY A 68 -13.10 12.51 -20.75
CA GLY A 68 -12.78 12.06 -22.09
C GLY A 68 -12.22 13.12 -23.04
N ARG A 69 -11.93 14.32 -22.53
CA ARG A 69 -11.19 15.38 -23.23
C ARG A 69 -9.78 15.45 -22.71
N TRP A 70 -8.84 15.91 -23.53
CA TRP A 70 -7.44 15.86 -23.20
C TRP A 70 -6.75 17.20 -23.44
N LEU A 71 -5.72 17.45 -22.63
CA LEU A 71 -4.73 18.50 -22.82
C LEU A 71 -3.38 17.82 -23.01
N ASN A 72 -2.69 18.16 -24.09
CA ASN A 72 -1.32 17.72 -24.32
C ASN A 72 -0.37 18.92 -24.19
N ASN A 73 0.43 18.89 -23.14
CA ASN A 73 1.49 19.86 -22.90
C ASN A 73 2.77 19.33 -23.57
N TYR A 74 3.06 19.78 -24.80
CA TYR A 74 4.18 19.26 -25.63
C TYR A 74 5.57 19.68 -25.11
N SER A 75 5.63 20.76 -24.32
CA SER A 75 6.87 21.27 -23.74
C SER A 75 6.57 21.81 -22.34
N SER A 76 7.61 22.12 -21.58
CA SER A 76 7.41 22.79 -20.30
C SER A 76 6.68 24.12 -20.49
N SER A 77 5.56 24.28 -19.80
CA SER A 77 4.73 25.50 -19.82
C SER A 77 4.89 26.28 -18.54
N ASN A 78 5.12 27.58 -18.66
CA ASN A 78 5.20 28.48 -17.51
C ASN A 78 3.81 28.98 -17.11
N VAL A 79 3.50 28.92 -15.81
CA VAL A 79 2.26 29.44 -15.20
C VAL A 79 2.65 30.51 -14.19
N SER A 80 2.20 31.74 -14.45
CA SER A 80 2.45 32.89 -13.57
C SER A 80 1.54 32.83 -12.35
N LEU A 81 2.09 33.17 -11.18
CA LEU A 81 1.37 33.35 -9.94
C LEU A 81 1.09 34.86 -9.72
N ALA A 82 0.00 35.20 -9.04
CA ALA A 82 -0.26 36.55 -8.64
C ALA A 82 0.83 37.06 -7.68
N SER A 83 1.00 38.40 -7.59
CA SER A 83 1.92 38.99 -6.63
C SER A 83 1.64 38.55 -5.20
N ALA A 84 2.72 38.36 -4.41
CA ALA A 84 2.58 37.99 -3.01
C ALA A 84 1.89 39.11 -2.21
N ASP A 85 1.11 38.72 -1.23
CA ASP A 85 0.58 39.65 -0.24
C ASP A 85 1.71 40.11 0.69
N SER A 86 1.61 41.34 1.21
CA SER A 86 2.65 41.89 2.07
C SER A 86 2.66 41.33 3.49
N ASN A 87 1.55 40.76 3.97
CA ASN A 87 1.39 40.39 5.37
C ASN A 87 1.19 38.90 5.58
N TYR A 88 0.52 38.24 4.62
CA TYR A 88 0.10 36.85 4.79
C TYR A 88 0.52 35.96 3.63
N SER A 89 0.84 34.73 3.95
CA SER A 89 1.05 33.72 2.96
C SER A 89 -0.29 33.23 2.38
N ARG A 90 -0.27 32.65 1.19
CA ARG A 90 -1.41 31.97 0.59
C ARG A 90 -0.97 30.65 -0.06
N ILE A 91 -1.93 29.80 -0.39
CA ILE A 91 -1.69 28.58 -1.16
C ILE A 91 -2.48 28.68 -2.46
N ASP A 92 -1.78 28.61 -3.60
CA ASP A 92 -2.36 28.60 -4.94
C ASP A 92 -2.43 27.17 -5.47
N ASN A 93 -3.47 26.82 -6.24
CA ASN A 93 -3.56 25.54 -6.95
C ASN A 93 -3.11 25.72 -8.41
N ILE A 94 -2.27 24.82 -8.89
CA ILE A 94 -1.92 24.71 -10.32
C ILE A 94 -2.81 23.62 -10.90
N VAL A 95 -3.70 24.01 -11.79
CA VAL A 95 -4.76 23.12 -12.28
C VAL A 95 -4.76 22.97 -13.79
N VAL A 96 -5.20 21.80 -14.24
CA VAL A 96 -5.78 21.62 -15.56
C VAL A 96 -7.28 21.89 -15.42
N GLU A 97 -7.80 22.85 -16.14
CA GLU A 97 -9.20 23.25 -16.12
C GLU A 97 -9.88 22.92 -17.45
N LEU A 98 -10.92 22.11 -17.40
CA LEU A 98 -11.88 21.93 -18.49
C LEU A 98 -13.04 22.90 -18.29
N ASN A 99 -13.31 23.76 -19.28
CA ASN A 99 -14.46 24.65 -19.28
C ASN A 99 -15.39 24.33 -20.44
N MET A 100 -16.63 23.95 -20.12
CA MET A 100 -17.65 23.56 -21.08
C MET A 100 -18.53 24.74 -21.51
N ALA A 101 -18.61 25.82 -20.73
CA ALA A 101 -19.33 27.02 -21.11
C ALA A 101 -18.57 27.81 -22.20
N ASN A 102 -17.22 27.84 -22.06
CA ASN A 102 -16.34 28.37 -23.09
C ASN A 102 -15.35 27.26 -23.47
N PRO A 103 -15.75 26.39 -24.45
CA PRO A 103 -15.08 25.11 -24.70
C PRO A 103 -13.57 25.22 -24.79
N SER A 104 -12.89 24.87 -23.71
CA SER A 104 -11.42 24.93 -23.57
C SER A 104 -10.94 23.96 -22.51
N ILE A 105 -9.67 23.57 -22.63
CA ILE A 105 -8.93 22.88 -21.56
C ILE A 105 -7.55 23.54 -21.46
N THR A 106 -7.23 24.05 -20.26
CA THR A 106 -6.07 24.92 -20.07
C THR A 106 -5.32 24.62 -18.80
N LEU A 107 -4.05 25.02 -18.74
CA LEU A 107 -3.24 25.10 -17.53
C LEU A 107 -3.39 26.50 -16.93
N THR A 108 -3.72 26.59 -15.64
CA THR A 108 -3.87 27.86 -14.95
C THR A 108 -3.56 27.74 -13.46
N ALA A 109 -3.32 28.90 -12.82
CA ALA A 109 -3.22 28.98 -11.37
C ALA A 109 -4.55 29.52 -10.80
N VAL A 110 -5.08 28.82 -9.80
CA VAL A 110 -6.19 29.28 -8.97
C VAL A 110 -5.60 29.91 -7.71
N THR A 111 -5.70 31.22 -7.62
CA THR A 111 -5.11 32.01 -6.52
C THR A 111 -5.87 31.78 -5.22
N GLY A 112 -5.15 31.44 -4.16
CA GLY A 112 -5.72 31.29 -2.83
C GLY A 112 -5.90 32.61 -2.10
N THR A 113 -6.53 32.57 -0.93
CA THR A 113 -6.75 33.76 -0.08
C THR A 113 -5.60 33.87 0.91
N PRO A 114 -4.88 35.01 0.96
CA PRO A 114 -3.87 35.26 1.98
C PRO A 114 -4.46 35.23 3.39
N SER A 115 -3.83 34.47 4.31
CA SER A 115 -4.28 34.43 5.70
C SER A 115 -3.16 33.98 6.63
N SER A 116 -3.37 34.11 7.96
CA SER A 116 -2.44 33.57 8.98
C SER A 116 -2.36 32.06 9.00
N SER A 117 -3.37 31.38 8.48
CA SER A 117 -3.44 29.93 8.29
C SER A 117 -3.99 29.63 6.89
N PRO A 118 -3.16 29.74 5.83
CA PRO A 118 -3.64 29.65 4.46
C PRO A 118 -4.07 28.23 4.12
N THR A 119 -5.16 28.12 3.40
CA THR A 119 -5.67 26.86 2.84
C THR A 119 -5.73 26.95 1.32
N ALA A 120 -5.54 25.83 0.64
CA ALA A 120 -5.70 25.76 -0.80
C ALA A 120 -7.17 26.01 -1.18
N PRO A 121 -7.45 26.68 -2.32
CA PRO A 121 -8.81 26.85 -2.84
C PRO A 121 -9.47 25.48 -3.11
N GLU A 122 -10.79 25.41 -2.92
CA GLU A 122 -11.55 24.23 -3.34
C GLU A 122 -11.55 24.11 -4.85
N LEU A 123 -11.44 22.86 -5.33
CA LEU A 123 -11.50 22.56 -6.77
C LEU A 123 -12.95 22.59 -7.26
N ILE A 124 -13.14 23.18 -8.44
CA ILE A 124 -14.44 23.16 -9.09
C ILE A 124 -14.61 21.83 -9.81
N SER A 125 -15.73 21.17 -9.53
CA SER A 125 -16.17 19.95 -10.23
C SER A 125 -17.67 19.97 -10.41
N ASN A 126 -18.12 20.51 -11.56
CA ASN A 126 -19.53 20.58 -11.92
C ASN A 126 -19.73 20.34 -13.42
N SER A 127 -20.97 20.50 -13.93
CA SER A 127 -21.28 20.29 -15.35
C SER A 127 -20.60 21.28 -16.30
N THR A 128 -20.14 22.43 -15.80
CA THR A 128 -19.58 23.52 -16.60
C THR A 128 -18.06 23.56 -16.51
N VAL A 129 -17.50 23.39 -15.30
CA VAL A 129 -16.06 23.48 -15.04
C VAL A 129 -15.63 22.26 -14.24
N THR A 130 -14.53 21.63 -14.66
CA THR A 130 -13.88 20.57 -13.91
C THR A 130 -12.38 20.85 -13.83
N GLN A 131 -11.83 20.79 -12.63
CA GLN A 131 -10.42 21.04 -12.35
C GLN A 131 -9.72 19.82 -11.80
N LEU A 132 -8.48 19.59 -12.24
CA LEU A 132 -7.54 18.64 -11.64
C LEU A 132 -6.32 19.41 -11.12
N CYS A 133 -6.02 19.31 -9.84
CA CYS A 133 -4.89 19.99 -9.23
C CYS A 133 -3.61 19.17 -9.40
N LEU A 134 -2.66 19.69 -10.16
CA LEU A 134 -1.34 19.08 -10.39
C LEU A 134 -0.40 19.25 -9.21
N GLY A 135 -0.54 20.38 -8.51
CA GLY A 135 0.24 20.71 -7.32
C GLY A 135 -0.25 21.98 -6.65
N THR A 136 0.00 22.09 -5.37
CA THR A 136 -0.26 23.32 -4.60
C THR A 136 1.05 24.08 -4.40
N VAL A 137 0.96 25.41 -4.37
CA VAL A 137 2.11 26.29 -4.22
C VAL A 137 1.88 27.24 -3.04
N LEU A 138 2.70 27.09 -2.01
CA LEU A 138 2.75 28.09 -0.92
C LEU A 138 3.46 29.35 -1.43
N VAL A 139 2.79 30.47 -1.45
CA VAL A 139 3.35 31.78 -1.75
C VAL A 139 3.53 32.54 -0.44
N PRO A 140 4.76 32.64 0.10
CA PRO A 140 5.01 33.36 1.35
C PRO A 140 4.69 34.85 1.22
N ALA A 141 4.43 35.51 2.34
CA ALA A 141 4.31 36.98 2.36
C ALA A 141 5.58 37.66 1.82
N ASN A 142 5.42 38.73 1.03
CA ASN A 142 6.50 39.47 0.38
C ASN A 142 7.43 38.59 -0.53
N ALA A 143 7.02 37.40 -0.92
CA ALA A 143 7.85 36.55 -1.79
C ALA A 143 8.03 37.17 -3.18
N ASN A 144 9.25 37.12 -3.70
CA ASN A 144 9.58 37.50 -5.08
C ASN A 144 9.79 36.24 -5.97
N SER A 145 9.84 35.06 -5.36
CA SER A 145 9.99 33.78 -6.06
C SER A 145 9.45 32.64 -5.22
N VAL A 146 9.23 31.50 -5.86
CA VAL A 146 8.89 30.24 -5.22
C VAL A 146 9.99 29.20 -5.50
N THR A 147 10.19 28.29 -4.57
CA THR A 147 11.18 27.22 -4.62
C THR A 147 10.50 25.86 -4.59
N SER A 148 11.26 24.78 -4.79
CA SER A 148 10.73 23.42 -4.69
C SER A 148 10.10 23.12 -3.33
N ASN A 149 10.60 23.72 -2.24
CA ASN A 149 10.03 23.54 -0.90
C ASN A 149 8.63 24.17 -0.73
N ASN A 150 8.26 25.06 -1.64
CA ASN A 150 6.95 25.69 -1.65
C ASN A 150 5.91 24.88 -2.44
N ILE A 151 6.32 23.87 -3.17
CA ILE A 151 5.45 23.10 -4.09
C ILE A 151 5.16 21.74 -3.48
N THR A 152 3.88 21.41 -3.39
CA THR A 152 3.42 20.08 -3.01
C THR A 152 2.79 19.41 -4.24
N ASP A 153 3.34 18.27 -4.64
CA ASP A 153 2.82 17.46 -5.76
C ASP A 153 1.53 16.75 -5.34
N THR A 154 0.46 16.97 -6.09
CA THR A 154 -0.86 16.37 -5.81
C THR A 154 -1.33 15.40 -6.90
N ARG A 155 -0.50 15.11 -7.91
CA ARG A 155 -0.87 14.26 -9.05
C ARG A 155 -1.24 12.84 -8.65
N SER A 156 -0.64 12.30 -7.60
CA SER A 156 -0.96 10.95 -7.07
C SER A 156 -2.21 10.93 -6.18
N ASN A 157 -2.71 12.09 -5.76
CA ASN A 157 -3.90 12.19 -4.93
C ASN A 157 -5.15 12.09 -5.79
N THR A 158 -5.90 11.00 -5.67
CA THR A 158 -7.09 10.71 -6.48
C THR A 158 -8.28 11.65 -6.19
N GLN A 159 -8.26 12.38 -5.07
CA GLN A 159 -9.29 13.37 -4.76
C GLN A 159 -9.00 14.73 -5.41
N LEU A 160 -7.74 15.00 -5.76
CA LEU A 160 -7.32 16.28 -6.32
C LEU A 160 -6.97 16.18 -7.81
N CYS A 161 -6.34 15.08 -8.24
CA CYS A 161 -5.91 14.86 -9.62
C CYS A 161 -6.06 13.39 -10.01
N GLY A 162 -5.17 12.54 -9.52
CA GLY A 162 -5.09 11.13 -9.90
C GLY A 162 -4.27 10.88 -11.16
N TRP A 163 -3.88 9.63 -11.34
CA TRP A 163 -3.30 9.14 -12.59
C TRP A 163 -4.39 8.64 -13.51
N ALA A 164 -4.37 9.05 -14.77
CA ALA A 164 -5.25 8.50 -15.78
C ALA A 164 -4.95 7.02 -15.98
N SER A 165 -5.95 6.19 -15.84
CA SER A 165 -5.86 4.73 -15.96
C SER A 165 -7.05 4.19 -16.74
N ALA A 166 -6.96 2.94 -17.18
CA ALA A 166 -8.11 2.24 -17.71
C ALA A 166 -9.25 2.20 -16.66
N SER A 167 -10.48 2.23 -17.13
CA SER A 167 -11.65 2.50 -16.30
C SER A 167 -11.86 1.48 -15.16
N ALA A 168 -12.71 1.87 -14.24
CA ALA A 168 -12.93 1.31 -12.89
C ALA A 168 -12.91 -0.22 -12.69
N GLY A 169 -13.17 -1.04 -13.71
CA GLY A 169 -13.09 -2.50 -13.59
C GLY A 169 -11.67 -3.02 -13.39
N GLU A 170 -10.72 -2.53 -14.18
CA GLU A 170 -9.30 -2.91 -14.07
C GLU A 170 -8.64 -2.24 -12.86
N SER A 171 -9.03 -1.00 -12.54
CA SER A 171 -8.58 -0.29 -11.35
C SER A 171 -8.97 -1.03 -10.06
N THR A 172 -10.17 -1.61 -9.99
CA THR A 172 -10.61 -2.39 -8.83
C THR A 172 -9.81 -3.68 -8.69
N GLN A 173 -9.55 -4.38 -9.79
CA GLN A 173 -8.70 -5.58 -9.79
C GLN A 173 -7.25 -5.26 -9.43
N LEU A 174 -6.69 -4.18 -9.99
CA LEU A 174 -5.34 -3.74 -9.67
C LEU A 174 -5.22 -3.31 -8.21
N ASN A 175 -6.20 -2.61 -7.65
CA ASN A 175 -6.24 -2.24 -6.24
C ASN A 175 -6.38 -3.47 -5.33
N ALA A 176 -7.12 -4.49 -5.74
CA ALA A 176 -7.18 -5.76 -5.03
C ALA A 176 -5.80 -6.45 -5.03
N ILE A 177 -5.14 -6.53 -6.19
CA ILE A 177 -3.79 -7.08 -6.32
C ILE A 177 -2.77 -6.29 -5.48
N LEU A 178 -2.81 -4.96 -5.53
CA LEU A 178 -1.94 -4.09 -4.71
C LEU A 178 -2.20 -4.28 -3.21
N THR A 179 -3.46 -4.46 -2.81
CA THR A 179 -3.83 -4.75 -1.43
C THR A 179 -3.24 -6.08 -0.99
N ASP A 180 -3.34 -7.11 -1.81
CA ASP A 180 -2.79 -8.44 -1.52
C ASP A 180 -1.26 -8.43 -1.55
N LEU A 181 -0.64 -7.70 -2.47
CA LEU A 181 0.81 -7.50 -2.52
C LEU A 181 1.31 -6.77 -1.26
N ASN A 182 0.58 -5.77 -0.77
CA ASN A 182 0.89 -5.09 0.49
C ASN A 182 0.73 -6.02 1.70
N LYS A 183 -0.25 -6.92 1.70
CA LYS A 183 -0.34 -7.97 2.73
C LYS A 183 0.88 -8.89 2.70
N ILE A 184 1.27 -9.35 1.52
CA ILE A 184 2.47 -10.19 1.33
C ILE A 184 3.73 -9.42 1.75
N TYR A 185 3.88 -8.16 1.33
CA TYR A 185 5.00 -7.31 1.72
C TYR A 185 5.06 -7.11 3.25
N ASN A 186 3.93 -6.88 3.90
CA ASN A 186 3.86 -6.75 5.35
C ASN A 186 4.21 -8.07 6.07
N ILE A 187 3.86 -9.21 5.50
CA ILE A 187 4.27 -10.52 6.01
C ILE A 187 5.80 -10.67 5.86
N VAL A 188 6.33 -10.38 4.68
CA VAL A 188 7.76 -10.52 4.36
C VAL A 188 8.62 -9.50 5.11
N SER A 189 8.17 -8.24 5.24
CA SER A 189 8.91 -7.17 5.92
C SER A 189 8.89 -7.28 7.45
N LYS A 190 7.88 -7.93 8.01
CA LYS A 190 7.84 -8.25 9.45
C LYS A 190 8.60 -9.53 9.80
N GLY A 191 9.34 -10.06 8.83
CA GLY A 191 10.17 -11.23 8.99
C GLY A 191 9.38 -12.52 8.86
N VAL A 192 9.27 -13.03 7.63
CA VAL A 192 9.25 -14.49 7.47
C VAL A 192 10.52 -14.96 8.18
N PRO A 193 10.45 -15.97 9.07
CA PRO A 193 11.66 -16.53 9.61
C PRO A 193 12.50 -17.05 8.44
N VAL A 194 13.40 -16.23 7.98
CA VAL A 194 14.59 -16.78 7.38
C VAL A 194 15.26 -17.47 8.57
N PHE A 195 15.27 -18.78 8.59
CA PHE A 195 16.10 -19.53 9.50
C PHE A 195 17.53 -19.12 9.19
N SER A 196 17.93 -17.97 9.74
CA SER A 196 19.30 -17.54 9.72
C SER A 196 20.00 -18.41 10.76
N THR A 197 20.75 -19.35 10.29
CA THR A 197 21.63 -20.21 11.09
C THR A 197 22.70 -19.44 11.87
N THR A 198 22.66 -18.10 11.94
CA THR A 198 23.73 -17.27 12.49
C THR A 198 23.33 -16.41 13.69
N GLN A 199 22.12 -16.49 14.21
CA GLN A 199 21.78 -15.82 15.46
C GLN A 199 21.00 -16.72 16.41
N TYR A 200 21.70 -17.67 17.00
CA TYR A 200 21.33 -18.10 18.36
C TYR A 200 21.80 -17.01 19.33
N PRO A 201 20.93 -16.44 20.16
CA PRO A 201 21.41 -15.65 21.28
C PRO A 201 22.27 -16.55 22.17
N SER A 202 23.52 -16.22 22.33
CA SER A 202 24.53 -16.98 23.10
C SER A 202 24.28 -17.01 24.62
N SER A 203 23.09 -16.58 25.07
CA SER A 203 22.67 -16.67 26.46
C SER A 203 21.13 -16.62 26.54
N ILE A 204 20.48 -17.78 26.42
CA ILE A 204 19.11 -17.91 26.93
C ILE A 204 19.24 -18.07 28.43
N ASN A 205 18.78 -17.10 29.19
CA ASN A 205 18.67 -17.24 30.64
C ASN A 205 17.54 -18.26 30.93
N PRO A 206 17.84 -19.44 31.46
CA PRO A 206 16.84 -20.49 31.66
C PRO A 206 15.77 -20.13 32.71
N SER A 207 15.87 -19.01 33.40
CA SER A 207 14.87 -18.52 34.34
C SER A 207 13.80 -17.62 33.70
N ILE A 208 13.95 -17.24 32.45
CA ILE A 208 12.91 -16.55 31.69
C ILE A 208 12.32 -17.60 30.74
N MET A 209 11.12 -18.09 31.03
CA MET A 209 10.34 -18.92 30.12
C MET A 209 10.33 -18.24 28.76
N GLY A 210 10.97 -18.89 27.81
CA GLY A 210 11.48 -18.36 26.57
C GLY A 210 10.58 -17.35 25.88
N ASP A 211 11.20 -16.40 25.23
CA ASP A 211 10.54 -15.52 24.29
C ASP A 211 9.83 -16.38 23.21
N LEU A 212 8.56 -16.68 23.45
CA LEU A 212 7.69 -17.26 22.47
C LEU A 212 7.61 -16.25 21.31
N VAL A 213 8.30 -16.55 20.24
CA VAL A 213 8.23 -15.70 19.05
C VAL A 213 6.82 -15.80 18.50
N ASN A 214 6.07 -14.72 18.67
CA ASN A 214 4.68 -14.63 18.24
C ASN A 214 4.63 -14.29 16.75
N TRP A 215 4.24 -15.25 15.95
CA TRP A 215 4.09 -15.09 14.50
C TRP A 215 2.61 -14.98 14.19
N ASN A 216 2.10 -13.77 14.05
CA ASN A 216 0.76 -13.54 13.55
C ASN A 216 0.77 -13.50 12.03
N VAL A 217 0.48 -14.61 11.40
CA VAL A 217 0.10 -14.65 9.98
C VAL A 217 -1.41 -14.43 9.91
N THR A 218 -1.84 -13.20 9.70
CA THR A 218 -3.25 -12.89 9.47
C THR A 218 -3.64 -13.27 8.05
N THR A 219 -4.35 -14.39 7.92
CA THR A 219 -5.02 -14.77 6.67
C THR A 219 -6.53 -14.61 6.86
N GLY A 220 -7.13 -13.54 6.29
CA GLY A 220 -8.58 -13.39 6.18
C GLY A 220 -9.30 -12.77 7.39
N GLU A 221 -10.53 -12.39 7.19
CA GLU A 221 -11.33 -11.50 8.04
C GLU A 221 -11.77 -12.06 9.42
N ASN A 222 -11.45 -13.31 9.79
CA ASN A 222 -11.91 -13.92 11.03
C ASN A 222 -10.90 -14.84 11.71
N GLY A 223 -9.75 -14.31 12.10
CA GLY A 223 -8.79 -15.05 12.91
C GLY A 223 -7.64 -15.60 12.08
N GLY A 224 -6.48 -14.96 12.18
CA GLY A 224 -5.29 -15.38 11.48
C GLY A 224 -4.65 -16.62 12.09
N LEU A 225 -3.96 -17.39 11.27
CA LEU A 225 -3.09 -18.48 11.72
C LEU A 225 -2.04 -17.90 12.67
N LYS A 226 -1.98 -18.42 13.90
CA LYS A 226 -0.97 -18.09 14.90
C LYS A 226 0.04 -19.22 14.97
N ILE A 227 1.32 -18.87 14.96
CA ILE A 227 2.40 -19.83 15.13
C ILE A 227 3.25 -19.38 16.29
N TYR A 228 3.42 -20.24 17.29
CA TYR A 228 4.36 -20.07 18.38
C TYR A 228 5.46 -21.10 18.26
N ALA A 229 6.71 -20.70 18.33
CA ALA A 229 7.85 -21.57 18.30
C ALA A 229 8.82 -21.18 19.43
N THR A 230 9.30 -22.14 20.19
CA THR A 230 10.25 -21.91 21.28
C THR A 230 11.06 -23.15 21.56
N GLU A 231 12.27 -22.96 22.08
CA GLU A 231 13.03 -24.04 22.69
C GLU A 231 12.69 -24.13 24.18
N LEU A 232 12.49 -25.33 24.69
CA LEU A 232 12.10 -25.62 26.06
C LEU A 232 13.16 -26.51 26.71
N ILE A 233 13.54 -26.18 27.94
CA ILE A 233 14.27 -27.08 28.81
C ILE A 233 13.27 -27.72 29.76
N LEU A 234 12.99 -29.01 29.55
CA LEU A 234 12.03 -29.74 30.36
C LEU A 234 12.73 -30.59 31.41
N GLN A 235 12.34 -30.40 32.66
CA GLN A 235 12.86 -31.23 33.76
C GLN A 235 12.20 -32.60 33.76
N SER A 236 12.96 -33.59 34.17
CA SER A 236 12.51 -34.97 34.29
C SER A 236 11.28 -35.11 35.19
N GLY A 237 10.30 -35.85 34.71
CA GLY A 237 9.14 -36.29 35.50
C GLY A 237 8.18 -35.16 35.93
N GLN A 238 8.35 -33.94 35.40
CA GLN A 238 7.51 -32.81 35.72
C GLN A 238 6.62 -32.37 34.55
N ILE A 239 5.40 -31.95 34.87
CA ILE A 239 4.50 -31.28 33.93
C ILE A 239 4.82 -29.79 33.98
N GLN A 240 5.15 -29.21 32.84
CA GLN A 240 5.26 -27.77 32.69
C GLN A 240 4.01 -27.24 31.97
N VAL A 241 3.52 -26.10 32.42
CA VAL A 241 2.38 -25.38 31.80
C VAL A 241 2.94 -24.15 31.10
N ILE A 242 2.72 -24.07 29.79
CA ILE A 242 3.12 -22.92 28.96
C ILE A 242 1.86 -22.16 28.60
N THR A 243 1.79 -20.89 28.99
CA THR A 243 0.69 -19.99 28.65
C THR A 243 1.05 -19.21 27.39
N PHE A 244 0.15 -19.14 26.43
CA PHE A 244 0.38 -18.42 25.19
C PHE A 244 0.25 -16.91 25.43
N PRO A 245 1.09 -16.07 24.80
CA PRO A 245 0.98 -14.61 24.90
C PRO A 245 -0.40 -14.08 24.47
N THR A 246 -0.99 -14.75 23.47
CA THR A 246 -2.36 -14.49 23.00
C THR A 246 -3.05 -15.81 22.76
N ALA A 247 -4.24 -15.99 23.32
CA ALA A 247 -5.01 -17.21 23.15
C ALA A 247 -5.38 -17.44 21.67
N PHE A 248 -5.49 -18.72 21.29
CA PHE A 248 -6.08 -19.12 20.02
C PHE A 248 -7.61 -18.95 20.08
N ASN A 249 -8.23 -18.60 18.97
CA ASN A 249 -9.67 -18.39 18.91
C ASN A 249 -10.45 -19.70 18.83
N LYS A 250 -9.94 -20.68 18.13
CA LYS A 250 -10.64 -21.95 17.85
C LYS A 250 -9.87 -23.18 18.35
N TYR A 251 -8.66 -23.39 17.86
CA TYR A 251 -7.88 -24.60 18.15
C TYR A 251 -6.38 -24.33 18.03
N CYS A 252 -5.58 -25.19 18.63
CA CYS A 252 -4.15 -25.20 18.45
C CYS A 252 -3.64 -26.64 18.23
N TYR A 253 -2.62 -26.77 17.40
CA TYR A 253 -1.92 -28.02 17.10
C TYR A 253 -0.48 -27.90 17.58
N PRO A 254 -0.14 -28.43 18.75
CA PRO A 254 1.22 -28.41 19.23
C PRO A 254 2.03 -29.59 18.66
N VAL A 255 3.25 -29.29 18.29
CA VAL A 255 4.26 -30.29 17.88
C VAL A 255 5.50 -30.07 18.76
N ILE A 256 5.96 -31.11 19.42
CA ILE A 256 7.17 -31.07 20.23
C ILE A 256 8.18 -32.09 19.67
N THR A 257 9.41 -31.63 19.49
CA THR A 257 10.53 -32.47 19.03
C THR A 257 11.71 -32.30 19.96
N PRO A 258 12.51 -33.34 20.23
CA PRO A 258 13.77 -33.16 20.94
C PRO A 258 14.66 -32.22 20.14
N SER A 259 15.24 -31.19 20.80
CA SER A 259 16.35 -30.47 20.22
C SER A 259 17.62 -31.26 20.58
N GLY A 260 18.10 -32.04 19.63
CA GLY A 260 19.31 -32.85 19.86
C GLY A 260 20.56 -31.96 20.02
N VAL A 261 21.57 -32.51 20.69
CA VAL A 261 22.92 -31.95 20.63
C VAL A 261 23.45 -32.17 19.23
N GLN A 262 23.88 -31.12 18.56
CA GLN A 262 24.52 -31.25 17.26
C GLN A 262 25.82 -32.05 17.43
N ALA A 263 25.91 -33.21 16.79
CA ALA A 263 27.13 -33.96 16.74
C ALA A 263 28.21 -33.19 15.99
N SER A 264 29.48 -33.54 16.25
CA SER A 264 30.64 -32.83 15.66
C SER A 264 30.72 -32.93 14.13
N ASP A 265 29.91 -33.78 13.50
CA ASP A 265 29.79 -33.96 12.06
C ASP A 265 28.64 -33.12 11.40
N GLY A 266 27.94 -32.33 12.19
CA GLY A 266 26.85 -31.47 11.73
C GLY A 266 25.48 -32.15 11.61
N CYS A 267 25.41 -33.45 11.95
CA CYS A 267 24.13 -34.19 12.03
C CYS A 267 23.44 -33.97 13.37
N TRP A 268 22.12 -33.93 13.37
CA TRP A 268 21.33 -33.94 14.60
C TRP A 268 21.22 -35.35 15.11
N GLU A 269 22.00 -35.69 16.12
CA GLU A 269 21.85 -36.97 16.83
C GLU A 269 20.76 -36.79 17.90
N LEU A 270 19.82 -37.74 17.90
CA LEU A 270 19.03 -38.02 19.10
C LEU A 270 20.02 -38.41 20.19
N PRO A 271 19.95 -37.87 21.42
CA PRO A 271 20.87 -38.22 22.48
C PRO A 271 20.85 -39.75 22.58
N SER A 272 21.97 -40.37 22.22
CA SER A 272 22.15 -41.84 22.35
C SER A 272 22.15 -42.17 23.81
N SER A 273 21.01 -42.55 24.34
CA SER A 273 21.02 -43.30 25.57
C SER A 273 21.46 -44.70 25.22
N THR A 274 22.50 -45.16 25.84
CA THR A 274 22.96 -46.57 25.81
C THR A 274 21.92 -47.54 26.35
N ASN A 275 20.68 -47.11 26.53
CA ASN A 275 19.56 -47.92 26.93
C ASN A 275 18.65 -48.20 25.72
N THR A 276 18.69 -49.45 25.30
CA THR A 276 17.97 -50.12 24.23
C THR A 276 16.46 -50.22 24.44
N THR A 277 15.76 -49.15 24.75
CA THR A 277 14.29 -49.12 24.71
C THR A 277 13.86 -48.29 23.49
N PRO A 278 13.35 -48.97 22.45
CA PRO A 278 12.88 -48.27 21.27
C PRO A 278 11.62 -47.45 21.62
N PHE A 279 11.65 -46.17 21.19
CA PHE A 279 10.48 -45.30 21.08
C PHE A 279 9.75 -44.82 22.35
N GLY A 280 10.34 -44.84 23.53
CA GLY A 280 9.65 -44.49 24.78
C GLY A 280 9.89 -43.11 25.35
N ASN A 281 10.79 -42.28 24.81
CA ASN A 281 11.37 -41.12 25.52
C ASN A 281 11.21 -39.78 24.83
N THR A 282 10.16 -39.56 24.09
CA THR A 282 9.84 -38.25 23.59
C THR A 282 8.96 -37.51 24.60
N ALA A 283 9.20 -36.22 24.82
CA ALA A 283 8.28 -35.40 25.58
C ALA A 283 6.89 -35.51 24.97
N CYS A 284 5.87 -35.59 25.82
CA CYS A 284 4.49 -35.68 25.39
C CYS A 284 3.70 -34.44 25.79
N ILE A 285 2.56 -34.27 25.12
CA ILE A 285 1.63 -33.18 25.37
C ILE A 285 0.37 -33.77 26.00
N PRO A 286 0.28 -33.84 27.32
CA PRO A 286 -0.88 -34.41 28.00
C PRO A 286 -2.12 -33.53 27.95
N GLY A 287 -2.01 -32.29 27.51
CA GLY A 287 -3.16 -31.39 27.37
C GLY A 287 -2.83 -30.11 26.62
N CYS A 288 -3.78 -29.64 25.84
CA CYS A 288 -3.76 -28.36 25.15
C CYS A 288 -5.13 -27.70 25.29
N SER A 289 -5.12 -26.40 25.55
CA SER A 289 -6.29 -25.51 25.48
C SER A 289 -5.99 -24.33 24.57
N ASN A 290 -6.97 -23.48 24.35
CA ASN A 290 -6.77 -22.26 23.53
C ASN A 290 -5.73 -21.29 24.11
N SER A 291 -5.43 -21.35 25.39
CA SER A 291 -4.55 -20.41 26.08
C SER A 291 -3.31 -21.05 26.69
N GLN A 292 -3.26 -22.37 26.81
CA GLN A 292 -2.19 -23.07 27.51
C GLN A 292 -1.94 -24.46 26.93
N ILE A 293 -0.70 -24.90 27.03
CA ILE A 293 -0.27 -26.28 26.74
C ILE A 293 0.42 -26.87 27.96
N LYS A 294 0.15 -28.13 28.24
CA LYS A 294 0.89 -28.93 29.24
C LYS A 294 1.91 -29.80 28.49
N VAL A 295 3.14 -29.76 28.93
CA VAL A 295 4.23 -30.55 28.38
C VAL A 295 4.84 -31.38 29.47
N PHE A 296 5.09 -32.64 29.19
CA PHE A 296 5.66 -33.61 30.13
C PHE A 296 6.89 -34.27 29.53
N ASN A 297 7.98 -34.25 30.29
CA ASN A 297 9.21 -34.96 29.94
C ASN A 297 9.29 -36.26 30.75
N PRO A 298 9.05 -37.43 30.14
CA PRO A 298 9.12 -38.72 30.80
C PRO A 298 10.55 -39.20 31.05
N TRP A 299 11.56 -38.52 30.52
CA TRP A 299 12.95 -38.93 30.65
C TRP A 299 13.43 -38.77 32.09
N GLY A 300 14.30 -39.68 32.51
CA GLY A 300 15.01 -39.54 33.79
C GLY A 300 16.02 -38.41 33.87
N LEU A 301 16.18 -37.63 32.82
CA LEU A 301 17.13 -36.52 32.71
C LEU A 301 16.42 -35.28 32.15
N THR A 302 16.93 -34.11 32.50
CA THR A 302 16.53 -32.84 31.87
C THR A 302 16.93 -32.86 30.42
N GLY A 303 16.02 -32.47 29.54
CA GLY A 303 16.26 -32.43 28.09
C GLY A 303 15.79 -31.12 27.45
N SER A 304 16.40 -30.79 26.32
CA SER A 304 15.97 -29.68 25.46
C SER A 304 15.01 -30.15 24.38
N PHE A 305 13.97 -29.39 24.14
CA PHE A 305 12.92 -29.72 23.17
C PHE A 305 12.54 -28.46 22.39
N PHE A 306 12.19 -28.66 21.15
CA PHE A 306 11.65 -27.61 20.30
C PHE A 306 10.12 -27.78 20.20
N LEU A 307 9.39 -26.75 20.60
CA LEU A 307 7.94 -26.71 20.57
C LEU A 307 7.47 -25.76 19.48
N VAL A 308 6.63 -26.25 18.59
CA VAL A 308 5.90 -25.43 17.60
C VAL A 308 4.43 -25.61 17.83
N ILE A 309 3.67 -24.53 17.86
CA ILE A 309 2.22 -24.55 18.04
C ILE A 309 1.62 -23.72 16.93
N VAL A 310 0.71 -24.34 16.18
CA VAL A 310 -0.03 -23.73 15.09
C VAL A 310 -1.50 -23.71 15.43
N GLY A 311 -2.17 -22.60 15.26
CA GLY A 311 -3.59 -22.50 15.55
C GLY A 311 -4.26 -21.26 14.97
N GLU A 312 -5.56 -21.12 15.19
CA GLU A 312 -6.41 -20.02 14.72
C GLU A 312 -7.09 -19.30 15.87
#